data_a756b1df5cbe07215b4befde477dfdc0
#
_entry.id   a756b1df5cbe07215b4befde477dfdc0
#
_cell.length_a   1.000
_cell.length_b   1.000
_cell.length_c   1.000
_cell.angle_alpha   90.00
_cell.angle_beta   90.00
_cell.angle_gamma   90.00
#
_symmetry.space_group_name_H-M   'P 1'
#
loop_
_entity.id
_entity.type
_entity.pdbx_description
1 polymer ?
#
loop_
_entity_poly.entity_id
_entity_poly.type
_entity_poly.pdbx_seq_one_letter_code
_entity_poly.pdbx_strand_id
1 'polypeptide(L)'
;MKRFLIIFSMVLFLACNGQSEANPEETRDPLKWPFSQTSIWNMPIGLGAKYVHAHIEKTMAAGMTIDEDYIVMMPDAPLMDIAQNFAGWNRNKSRCAVEGKVLFSAPIPQSWIVSPETWDGATPNAGLAVLMPDRKTIKQTQPFAHCTAGQPATSQYVFENEDIYGDGMYGAHGGSGLSAIGGALRLGELTPTSGPIRHALKVNIYGKKNIYYDAETKGFRWPAIRADGYASANYYTERKLETVKACRMGALLALPARMNLDSLDFETKPARILAEAFQNFGAYLVDDTAWDVYAIVTEWSPDGRFDDAFKRNWGFSMKTNSKNTAWARDMDRIFLNLHVIDNNTATTIGGGGKTRVPLAPPFRE
;
A
#
# COMPACT_ATOMS: atom_id res chain seq x y z
N MET A 1 31.99 -68.15 -40.39
CA MET A 1 32.44 -66.90 -39.82
C MET A 1 31.31 -65.80 -40.02
N LYS A 2 30.46 -65.58 -39.01
CA LYS A 2 29.37 -64.58 -39.06
C LYS A 2 29.88 -63.37 -38.37
N ARG A 3 29.93 -62.21 -39.06
CA ARG A 3 30.28 -60.92 -38.51
C ARG A 3 29.01 -60.27 -37.94
N PHE A 4 28.98 -59.98 -36.62
CA PHE A 4 27.98 -59.20 -35.97
C PHE A 4 28.33 -57.73 -36.13
N LEU A 5 27.41 -56.99 -36.70
CA LEU A 5 27.48 -55.48 -36.81
C LEU A 5 26.76 -54.89 -35.58
N ILE A 6 27.50 -54.28 -34.70
CA ILE A 6 26.93 -53.54 -33.55
C ILE A 6 26.66 -52.10 -34.01
N ILE A 7 25.37 -51.71 -34.08
CA ILE A 7 24.96 -50.35 -34.36
C ILE A 7 24.86 -49.61 -33.00
N PHE A 8 25.77 -48.64 -32.80
CA PHE A 8 25.72 -47.76 -31.65
C PHE A 8 24.70 -46.62 -31.95
N SER A 9 23.55 -46.69 -31.29
CA SER A 9 22.54 -45.62 -31.37
C SER A 9 22.93 -44.50 -30.40
N MET A 10 23.40 -43.37 -30.95
CA MET A 10 23.76 -42.18 -30.21
C MET A 10 22.47 -41.40 -29.92
N VAL A 11 21.96 -41.50 -28.69
CA VAL A 11 20.84 -40.69 -28.22
C VAL A 11 21.35 -39.27 -27.91
N LEU A 12 20.99 -38.33 -28.77
CA LEU A 12 21.24 -36.91 -28.55
C LEU A 12 20.23 -36.38 -27.50
N PHE A 13 20.70 -36.14 -26.29
CA PHE A 13 19.92 -35.37 -25.32
C PHE A 13 19.95 -33.88 -25.74
N LEU A 14 18.88 -33.40 -26.36
CA LEU A 14 18.62 -31.97 -26.44
C LEU A 14 18.25 -31.47 -25.04
N ALA A 15 19.17 -30.80 -24.38
CA ALA A 15 18.89 -30.02 -23.21
C ALA A 15 18.03 -28.81 -23.67
N CYS A 16 16.72 -28.89 -23.49
CA CYS A 16 15.86 -27.73 -23.54
C CYS A 16 16.27 -26.76 -22.39
N ASN A 17 17.10 -25.78 -22.70
CA ASN A 17 17.24 -24.59 -21.87
C ASN A 17 15.91 -23.85 -21.90
N GLY A 18 15.03 -24.16 -20.97
CA GLY A 18 13.82 -23.38 -20.70
C GLY A 18 14.21 -22.00 -20.12
N GLN A 19 14.69 -21.11 -20.97
CA GLN A 19 14.52 -19.70 -20.72
C GLN A 19 13.03 -19.44 -20.93
N SER A 20 12.33 -19.10 -19.86
CA SER A 20 11.01 -18.50 -19.94
C SER A 20 11.15 -17.25 -20.83
N GLU A 21 10.82 -17.37 -22.11
CA GLU A 21 10.66 -16.22 -22.99
C GLU A 21 9.60 -15.34 -22.33
N ALA A 22 9.98 -14.12 -22.03
CA ALA A 22 9.04 -13.08 -21.65
C ALA A 22 7.99 -13.02 -22.76
N ASN A 23 6.73 -13.18 -22.39
CA ASN A 23 5.62 -13.01 -23.32
C ASN A 23 5.76 -11.62 -23.95
N PRO A 24 6.01 -11.48 -25.26
CA PRO A 24 6.16 -10.17 -25.86
C PRO A 24 4.82 -9.44 -25.68
N GLU A 25 4.84 -8.30 -24.96
CA GLU A 25 3.77 -7.31 -24.88
C GLU A 25 2.76 -7.36 -23.73
N GLU A 26 3.09 -7.84 -22.54
CA GLU A 26 2.31 -7.40 -21.38
C GLU A 26 2.65 -5.93 -21.11
N THR A 27 1.72 -5.01 -21.40
CA THR A 27 1.82 -3.60 -21.03
C THR A 27 0.86 -3.28 -19.89
N ARG A 28 1.13 -2.23 -19.12
CA ARG A 28 0.25 -1.78 -18.03
C ARG A 28 -0.32 -0.40 -18.28
N ASP A 29 -1.52 -0.20 -17.75
CA ASP A 29 -2.22 1.09 -17.76
C ASP A 29 -1.71 1.94 -16.57
N PRO A 30 -1.10 3.11 -16.80
CA PRO A 30 -0.61 3.97 -15.72
C PRO A 30 -1.73 4.48 -14.80
N LEU A 31 -2.98 4.55 -15.25
CA LEU A 31 -4.10 4.97 -14.43
C LEU A 31 -4.46 3.93 -13.35
N LYS A 32 -4.18 2.67 -13.63
CA LYS A 32 -4.45 1.54 -12.71
C LYS A 32 -3.22 1.11 -11.93
N TRP A 33 -2.07 1.16 -12.57
CA TRP A 33 -0.80 0.71 -12.00
C TRP A 33 0.31 1.71 -12.34
N PRO A 34 0.38 2.83 -11.59
CA PRO A 34 1.30 3.94 -11.85
C PRO A 34 2.75 3.63 -11.47
N PHE A 35 3.60 4.60 -11.72
CA PHE A 35 5.01 4.72 -11.35
C PHE A 35 5.94 3.75 -12.09
N SER A 36 7.21 4.08 -12.13
CA SER A 36 8.23 3.30 -12.80
C SER A 36 8.34 1.87 -12.25
N GLN A 37 8.88 0.96 -13.03
CA GLN A 37 9.13 -0.42 -12.55
C GLN A 37 10.16 -0.48 -11.42
N THR A 38 10.98 0.58 -11.26
CA THR A 38 11.97 0.72 -10.17
C THR A 38 11.46 1.51 -8.98
N SER A 39 10.21 1.99 -9.01
CA SER A 39 9.56 2.62 -7.87
C SER A 39 9.54 1.67 -6.66
N ILE A 40 9.61 2.23 -5.45
CA ILE A 40 9.45 1.44 -4.21
C ILE A 40 8.14 0.63 -4.20
N TRP A 41 7.12 1.13 -4.89
CA TRP A 41 5.81 0.49 -4.97
C TRP A 41 5.81 -0.73 -5.90
N ASN A 42 6.59 -0.69 -6.98
CA ASN A 42 6.59 -1.70 -8.03
C ASN A 42 7.78 -2.68 -7.96
N MET A 43 8.77 -2.38 -7.11
CA MET A 43 9.96 -3.22 -6.96
C MET A 43 9.64 -4.47 -6.13
N PRO A 44 9.77 -5.67 -6.69
CA PRO A 44 9.66 -6.90 -5.92
C PRO A 44 10.78 -7.05 -4.91
N ILE A 45 10.54 -7.84 -3.87
CA ILE A 45 11.58 -8.23 -2.92
C ILE A 45 12.66 -9.03 -3.65
N GLY A 46 13.90 -8.66 -3.41
CA GLY A 46 15.07 -9.29 -4.01
C GLY A 46 15.61 -10.47 -3.20
N LEU A 47 16.39 -11.31 -3.85
CA LEU A 47 17.04 -12.48 -3.21
C LEU A 47 18.09 -12.07 -2.17
N GLY A 48 18.57 -10.81 -2.18
CA GLY A 48 19.48 -10.25 -1.18
C GLY A 48 18.80 -9.79 0.11
N ALA A 49 17.47 -9.89 0.21
CA ALA A 49 16.70 -9.40 1.34
C ALA A 49 17.10 -10.06 2.67
N LYS A 50 17.36 -9.23 3.68
CA LYS A 50 17.67 -9.65 5.05
C LYS A 50 16.44 -9.47 5.93
N TYR A 51 15.90 -10.58 6.43
CA TYR A 51 14.66 -10.62 7.20
C TYR A 51 14.94 -10.58 8.68
N VAL A 52 14.37 -9.59 9.37
CA VAL A 52 14.35 -9.50 10.83
C VAL A 52 12.91 -9.62 11.29
N HIS A 53 12.58 -10.58 12.15
CA HIS A 53 11.20 -10.76 12.61
C HIS A 53 10.66 -9.47 13.22
N ALA A 54 9.49 -9.00 12.78
CA ALA A 54 8.92 -7.73 13.24
C ALA A 54 8.32 -7.82 14.65
N HIS A 55 8.03 -9.05 15.14
CA HIS A 55 7.38 -9.31 16.41
C HIS A 55 6.14 -8.42 16.63
N ILE A 56 5.32 -8.26 15.60
CA ILE A 56 4.06 -7.52 15.73
C ILE A 56 3.18 -8.23 16.74
N GLU A 57 2.67 -7.47 17.72
CA GLU A 57 1.79 -8.02 18.73
C GLU A 57 0.38 -8.21 18.18
N LYS A 58 -0.27 -9.28 18.60
CA LYS A 58 -1.66 -9.56 18.25
C LYS A 58 -2.56 -8.41 18.69
N THR A 59 -3.43 -7.95 17.81
CA THR A 59 -4.40 -6.89 18.12
C THR A 59 -5.49 -7.38 19.06
N MET A 60 -5.97 -6.51 19.93
CA MET A 60 -6.97 -6.85 20.95
C MET A 60 -8.30 -6.13 20.78
N ALA A 61 -8.32 -4.96 20.12
CA ALA A 61 -9.52 -4.14 20.02
C ALA A 61 -10.43 -4.51 18.82
N ALA A 62 -9.82 -4.89 17.70
CA ALA A 62 -10.55 -5.28 16.49
C ALA A 62 -9.76 -6.29 15.66
N GLY A 63 -10.43 -6.99 14.74
CA GLY A 63 -9.77 -7.96 13.87
C GLY A 63 -8.99 -7.31 12.75
N MET A 64 -9.59 -6.33 12.07
CA MET A 64 -9.02 -5.63 10.94
C MET A 64 -9.78 -4.33 10.67
N THR A 65 -9.08 -3.31 10.20
CA THR A 65 -9.67 -2.11 9.60
C THR A 65 -9.02 -1.79 8.27
N ILE A 66 -9.48 -0.74 7.61
CA ILE A 66 -8.83 -0.15 6.44
C ILE A 66 -8.51 1.31 6.75
N ASP A 67 -7.51 1.83 6.06
CA ASP A 67 -7.31 3.26 5.87
C ASP A 67 -7.60 3.58 4.40
N GLU A 68 -8.23 4.72 4.11
CA GLU A 68 -8.66 5.03 2.75
C GLU A 68 -7.95 6.27 2.23
N ASP A 69 -7.18 6.12 1.17
CA ASP A 69 -6.68 7.25 0.40
C ASP A 69 -7.66 7.60 -0.72
N TYR A 70 -7.87 8.88 -0.92
CA TYR A 70 -8.70 9.39 -2.00
C TYR A 70 -7.88 9.44 -3.29
N ILE A 71 -8.32 8.72 -4.31
CA ILE A 71 -7.57 8.57 -5.56
C ILE A 71 -8.46 8.93 -6.75
N VAL A 72 -8.12 10.00 -7.47
CA VAL A 72 -8.89 10.47 -8.63
C VAL A 72 -8.01 10.41 -9.89
N MET A 73 -8.26 9.41 -10.73
CA MET A 73 -7.54 9.18 -11.98
C MET A 73 -8.42 9.51 -13.18
N MET A 74 -9.06 10.70 -13.15
CA MET A 74 -10.03 11.18 -14.14
C MET A 74 -9.58 12.52 -14.76
N PRO A 75 -8.49 12.56 -15.56
CA PRO A 75 -7.89 13.82 -16.05
C PRO A 75 -8.82 14.64 -16.94
N ASP A 76 -9.87 14.04 -17.47
CA ASP A 76 -10.86 14.70 -18.34
C ASP A 76 -12.09 15.22 -17.56
N ALA A 77 -12.16 15.02 -16.24
CA ALA A 77 -13.24 15.55 -15.41
C ALA A 77 -13.19 17.09 -15.37
N PRO A 78 -14.32 17.77 -15.14
CA PRO A 78 -14.33 19.22 -14.94
C PRO A 78 -13.41 19.64 -13.78
N LEU A 79 -12.72 20.78 -13.97
CA LEU A 79 -11.89 21.34 -12.91
C LEU A 79 -12.74 21.81 -11.75
N MET A 80 -12.33 21.42 -10.55
CA MET A 80 -12.90 21.85 -9.27
C MET A 80 -11.82 22.60 -8.49
N ASP A 81 -12.17 23.74 -7.91
CA ASP A 81 -11.28 24.46 -7.01
C ASP A 81 -11.17 23.73 -5.68
N ILE A 82 -9.94 23.63 -5.17
CA ILE A 82 -9.63 23.15 -3.83
C ILE A 82 -9.15 24.36 -3.03
N ALA A 83 -9.99 24.80 -2.12
CA ALA A 83 -9.75 25.99 -1.30
C ALA A 83 -9.11 25.63 0.04
N GLN A 84 -8.46 26.61 0.66
CA GLN A 84 -7.80 26.43 1.94
C GLN A 84 -8.79 26.31 3.09
N ASN A 85 -8.51 25.33 3.97
CA ASN A 85 -9.21 25.12 5.24
C ASN A 85 -8.17 24.87 6.34
N PHE A 86 -8.41 25.35 7.56
CA PHE A 86 -7.48 25.26 8.69
C PHE A 86 -7.96 24.36 9.83
N ALA A 87 -8.94 23.49 9.56
CA ALA A 87 -9.42 22.54 10.55
C ALA A 87 -8.37 21.48 10.89
N GLY A 88 -7.59 21.05 9.89
CA GLY A 88 -6.60 19.99 10.06
C GLY A 88 -7.24 18.73 10.65
N TRP A 89 -6.69 18.25 11.76
CA TRP A 89 -7.21 17.08 12.52
C TRP A 89 -7.99 17.50 13.77
N ASN A 90 -8.38 18.77 13.91
CA ASN A 90 -9.20 19.24 15.02
C ASN A 90 -10.66 18.85 14.83
N ARG A 91 -11.13 17.86 15.60
CA ARG A 91 -12.50 17.32 15.52
C ARG A 91 -13.61 18.33 15.86
N ASN A 92 -13.27 19.48 16.45
CA ASN A 92 -14.21 20.55 16.77
C ASN A 92 -14.36 21.58 15.63
N LYS A 93 -13.63 21.39 14.51
CA LYS A 93 -13.69 22.26 13.34
C LYS A 93 -14.17 21.49 12.11
N SER A 94 -14.96 22.17 11.27
CA SER A 94 -15.42 21.61 10.00
C SER A 94 -14.36 21.71 8.92
N ARG A 95 -14.07 20.60 8.25
CA ARG A 95 -13.23 20.61 7.05
C ARG A 95 -13.98 21.12 5.81
N CYS A 96 -15.30 21.33 5.90
CA CYS A 96 -16.12 21.74 4.77
C CYS A 96 -16.13 23.26 4.53
N ALA A 97 -15.64 24.04 5.46
CA ALA A 97 -15.63 25.50 5.35
C ALA A 97 -14.47 26.00 4.47
N VAL A 98 -14.77 26.85 3.50
CA VAL A 98 -13.74 27.62 2.79
C VAL A 98 -13.26 28.74 3.70
N GLU A 99 -11.99 28.71 4.11
CA GLU A 99 -11.41 29.66 5.07
C GLU A 99 -10.30 30.53 4.45
N GLY A 100 -9.85 30.22 3.23
CA GLY A 100 -8.76 30.94 2.58
C GLY A 100 -8.80 30.87 1.06
N LYS A 101 -7.67 31.12 0.43
CA LYS A 101 -7.51 31.16 -1.03
C LYS A 101 -7.69 29.77 -1.66
N VAL A 102 -7.94 29.78 -2.97
CA VAL A 102 -7.82 28.57 -3.79
C VAL A 102 -6.35 28.11 -3.79
N LEU A 103 -6.11 26.88 -3.39
CA LEU A 103 -4.78 26.25 -3.39
C LEU A 103 -4.39 25.83 -4.80
N PHE A 104 -5.30 25.14 -5.49
CA PHE A 104 -5.21 24.76 -6.90
C PHE A 104 -6.57 24.26 -7.38
N SER A 105 -6.73 24.10 -8.70
CA SER A 105 -7.89 23.44 -9.30
C SER A 105 -7.47 22.08 -9.86
N ALA A 106 -8.35 21.08 -9.74
CA ALA A 106 -8.07 19.70 -10.15
C ALA A 106 -9.29 19.05 -10.82
N PRO A 107 -9.09 18.07 -11.72
CA PRO A 107 -10.17 17.38 -12.41
C PRO A 107 -10.84 16.36 -11.45
N ILE A 108 -11.90 16.81 -10.79
CA ILE A 108 -12.67 16.03 -9.82
C ILE A 108 -14.15 16.13 -10.18
N PRO A 109 -14.88 14.99 -10.31
CA PRO A 109 -16.31 15.00 -10.56
C PRO A 109 -17.07 15.77 -9.47
N GLN A 110 -17.87 16.74 -9.86
CA GLN A 110 -18.64 17.62 -8.94
C GLN A 110 -19.67 16.87 -8.10
N SER A 111 -20.10 15.70 -8.54
CA SER A 111 -21.05 14.84 -7.81
C SER A 111 -20.38 13.95 -6.77
N TRP A 112 -19.04 13.86 -6.76
CA TRP A 112 -18.32 13.01 -5.79
C TRP A 112 -18.17 13.73 -4.46
N ILE A 113 -18.93 13.28 -3.48
CA ILE A 113 -18.96 13.86 -2.13
C ILE A 113 -18.10 13.01 -1.21
N VAL A 114 -17.20 13.68 -0.50
CA VAL A 114 -16.32 13.10 0.53
C VAL A 114 -16.39 14.03 1.74
N SER A 115 -17.37 13.75 2.59
CA SER A 115 -17.58 14.56 3.80
C SER A 115 -16.99 13.86 5.02
N PRO A 116 -16.00 14.47 5.70
CA PRO A 116 -15.44 13.94 6.95
C PRO A 116 -16.23 14.41 8.18
N GLU A 117 -17.43 14.95 8.04
CA GLU A 117 -18.17 15.56 9.16
C GLU A 117 -18.43 14.57 10.29
N THR A 118 -18.50 13.30 9.98
CA THR A 118 -18.83 12.28 10.97
C THR A 118 -17.60 11.66 11.65
N TRP A 119 -16.39 11.78 11.14
CA TRP A 119 -15.20 11.13 11.71
C TRP A 119 -15.39 9.64 12.10
N ASP A 120 -16.47 9.01 11.64
CA ASP A 120 -16.94 7.70 12.04
C ASP A 120 -16.31 6.56 11.22
N GLY A 121 -15.02 6.58 11.12
CA GLY A 121 -14.24 5.47 10.65
C GLY A 121 -13.82 5.51 9.19
N ALA A 122 -14.04 6.61 8.49
CA ALA A 122 -13.29 6.92 7.29
C ALA A 122 -11.95 7.56 7.68
N THR A 123 -11.00 7.52 6.82
CA THR A 123 -9.63 7.95 7.05
C THR A 123 -9.51 9.36 7.66
N PRO A 124 -8.98 9.51 8.88
CA PRO A 124 -8.80 10.85 9.46
C PRO A 124 -7.79 11.69 8.67
N ASN A 125 -6.85 11.06 7.97
CA ASN A 125 -5.84 11.74 7.17
C ASN A 125 -6.39 12.32 5.88
N ALA A 126 -7.38 11.66 5.27
CA ALA A 126 -8.05 12.13 4.07
C ALA A 126 -7.05 12.62 2.99
N GLY A 127 -6.01 11.81 2.74
CA GLY A 127 -5.02 12.09 1.70
C GLY A 127 -5.65 11.95 0.32
N LEU A 128 -5.51 12.98 -0.53
CA LEU A 128 -5.94 12.96 -1.92
C LEU A 128 -4.74 12.90 -2.84
N ALA A 129 -4.80 12.01 -3.84
CA ALA A 129 -3.97 12.05 -5.05
C ALA A 129 -4.87 12.22 -6.28
N VAL A 130 -4.59 13.21 -7.11
CA VAL A 130 -5.38 13.50 -8.31
C VAL A 130 -4.48 13.66 -9.53
N LEU A 131 -4.80 12.94 -10.61
CA LEU A 131 -4.09 13.06 -11.89
C LEU A 131 -4.58 14.30 -12.63
N MET A 132 -3.65 15.18 -13.01
CA MET A 132 -3.94 16.44 -13.67
C MET A 132 -4.28 16.22 -15.18
N PRO A 133 -4.85 17.24 -15.87
CA PRO A 133 -5.24 17.14 -17.28
C PRO A 133 -4.09 16.83 -18.25
N ASP A 134 -2.85 17.08 -17.87
CA ASP A 134 -1.65 16.70 -18.67
C ASP A 134 -1.40 15.19 -18.67
N ARG A 135 -2.19 14.40 -17.93
CA ARG A 135 -2.08 12.94 -17.78
C ARG A 135 -0.72 12.45 -17.29
N LYS A 136 0.04 13.34 -16.68
CA LYS A 136 1.38 13.08 -16.18
C LYS A 136 1.55 13.50 -14.74
N THR A 137 1.11 14.69 -14.38
CA THR A 137 1.27 15.27 -13.04
C THR A 137 0.23 14.72 -12.09
N ILE A 138 0.67 14.17 -10.96
CA ILE A 138 -0.17 13.86 -9.80
C ILE A 138 0.02 14.96 -8.76
N LYS A 139 -1.07 15.63 -8.39
CA LYS A 139 -1.11 16.54 -7.24
C LYS A 139 -1.65 15.82 -6.02
N GLN A 140 -1.08 16.14 -4.86
CA GLN A 140 -1.49 15.52 -3.60
C GLN A 140 -1.76 16.60 -2.54
N THR A 141 -2.76 16.35 -1.71
CA THR A 141 -3.18 17.29 -0.64
C THR A 141 -3.83 16.55 0.53
N GLN A 142 -3.77 17.11 1.73
CA GLN A 142 -4.48 16.58 2.91
C GLN A 142 -4.73 17.67 3.95
N PRO A 143 -5.71 17.50 4.86
CA PRO A 143 -6.84 16.57 4.72
C PRO A 143 -7.85 17.14 3.71
N PHE A 144 -8.28 16.32 2.77
CA PHE A 144 -9.22 16.71 1.71
C PHE A 144 -10.68 16.53 2.16
N ALA A 145 -11.55 17.42 1.71
CA ALA A 145 -13.00 17.28 1.83
C ALA A 145 -13.71 17.91 0.64
N HIS A 146 -14.79 17.29 0.19
CA HIS A 146 -15.75 17.86 -0.76
C HIS A 146 -17.16 17.55 -0.25
N CYS A 147 -17.76 18.48 0.45
CA CYS A 147 -18.95 18.25 1.26
C CYS A 147 -20.28 18.51 0.54
N THR A 148 -20.25 19.31 -0.53
CA THR A 148 -21.48 19.71 -1.25
C THR A 148 -21.21 19.76 -2.75
N ALA A 149 -22.03 19.06 -3.50
CA ALA A 149 -21.96 19.05 -4.97
C ALA A 149 -22.02 20.47 -5.56
N GLY A 150 -21.14 20.76 -6.52
CA GLY A 150 -21.08 22.08 -7.17
C GLY A 150 -20.41 23.18 -6.33
N GLN A 151 -19.93 22.87 -5.14
CA GLN A 151 -19.14 23.79 -4.33
C GLN A 151 -17.65 23.45 -4.42
N PRO A 152 -16.73 24.38 -4.09
CA PRO A 152 -15.31 24.06 -3.98
C PRO A 152 -15.05 22.96 -2.95
N ALA A 153 -14.08 22.11 -3.24
CA ALA A 153 -13.49 21.23 -2.24
C ALA A 153 -12.53 22.04 -1.34
N THR A 154 -12.10 21.41 -0.25
CA THR A 154 -11.20 22.05 0.72
C THR A 154 -10.03 21.15 1.07
N SER A 155 -8.90 21.75 1.43
CA SER A 155 -7.75 21.06 2.00
C SER A 155 -6.85 22.03 2.77
N GLN A 156 -5.81 21.50 3.44
CA GLN A 156 -4.88 22.34 4.20
C GLN A 156 -3.47 22.36 3.63
N TYR A 157 -2.93 21.19 3.34
CA TYR A 157 -1.53 21.02 2.91
C TYR A 157 -1.47 20.52 1.48
N VAL A 158 -0.63 21.14 0.66
CA VAL A 158 -0.33 20.71 -0.70
C VAL A 158 1.10 20.18 -0.72
N PHE A 159 1.30 19.04 -1.34
CA PHE A 159 2.61 18.39 -1.49
C PHE A 159 3.21 18.70 -2.85
N GLU A 160 4.49 18.40 -3.02
CA GLU A 160 5.16 18.50 -4.31
C GLU A 160 4.47 17.60 -5.35
N ASN A 161 4.53 18.04 -6.61
CA ASN A 161 3.95 17.26 -7.71
C ASN A 161 4.76 16.00 -7.95
N GLU A 162 4.07 14.88 -8.18
CA GLU A 162 4.66 13.62 -8.59
C GLU A 162 4.41 13.36 -10.08
N ASP A 163 5.34 12.67 -10.72
CA ASP A 163 5.17 12.17 -12.08
C ASP A 163 4.57 10.75 -12.03
N ILE A 164 3.44 10.53 -12.72
CA ILE A 164 2.79 9.19 -12.77
C ILE A 164 3.73 8.10 -13.32
N TYR A 165 4.73 8.48 -14.09
CA TYR A 165 5.76 7.60 -14.67
C TYR A 165 7.05 7.57 -13.82
N GLY A 166 7.15 8.42 -12.79
CA GLY A 166 8.28 8.57 -11.90
C GLY A 166 8.37 7.53 -10.79
N ASP A 167 8.99 7.88 -9.68
CA ASP A 167 9.10 6.99 -8.52
C ASP A 167 7.88 7.01 -7.60
N GLY A 168 7.11 8.12 -7.58
CA GLY A 168 5.87 8.25 -6.83
C GLY A 168 6.02 8.02 -5.33
N MET A 169 7.16 8.39 -4.77
CA MET A 169 7.52 7.99 -3.40
C MET A 169 6.77 8.79 -2.35
N TYR A 170 6.67 10.12 -2.51
CA TYR A 170 6.21 11.04 -1.48
C TYR A 170 4.82 11.59 -1.74
N GLY A 171 4.17 12.11 -0.68
CA GLY A 171 2.87 12.75 -0.86
C GLY A 171 2.03 12.85 0.41
N ALA A 172 0.73 12.68 0.23
CA ALA A 172 -0.31 13.05 1.20
C ALA A 172 -0.72 11.92 2.15
N HIS A 173 0.02 10.80 2.24
CA HIS A 173 -0.29 9.82 3.27
C HIS A 173 0.27 10.28 4.62
N GLY A 174 -0.57 10.29 5.66
CA GLY A 174 -0.23 10.72 7.01
C GLY A 174 0.93 9.93 7.61
N GLY A 175 1.38 10.28 8.81
CA GLY A 175 2.50 9.62 9.49
C GLY A 175 3.81 9.68 8.69
N SER A 176 3.95 8.84 7.67
CA SER A 176 5.19 8.65 6.91
C SER A 176 5.56 9.77 5.92
N GLY A 177 4.58 10.50 5.37
CA GLY A 177 4.78 11.42 4.25
C GLY A 177 4.97 10.73 2.90
N LEU A 178 4.57 9.48 2.78
CA LEU A 178 4.60 8.73 1.53
C LEU A 178 3.38 9.04 0.64
N SER A 179 3.37 8.48 -0.57
CA SER A 179 2.32 8.73 -1.56
C SER A 179 0.94 8.27 -1.09
N ALA A 180 -0.09 9.08 -1.35
CA ALA A 180 -1.49 8.69 -1.14
C ALA A 180 -1.96 7.64 -2.16
N ILE A 181 -1.36 7.58 -3.35
CA ILE A 181 -1.75 6.60 -4.38
C ILE A 181 -0.86 5.35 -4.37
N GLY A 182 0.46 5.49 -4.20
CA GLY A 182 1.38 4.35 -4.19
C GLY A 182 1.05 3.36 -3.07
N GLY A 183 1.00 2.07 -3.39
CA GLY A 183 0.78 0.98 -2.43
C GLY A 183 -0.64 0.84 -1.87
N ALA A 184 -1.59 1.68 -2.25
CA ALA A 184 -2.99 1.47 -1.94
C ALA A 184 -3.56 0.30 -2.76
N LEU A 185 -4.41 -0.54 -2.16
CA LEU A 185 -5.22 -1.50 -2.91
C LEU A 185 -6.21 -0.76 -3.80
N ARG A 186 -6.15 -1.02 -5.10
CA ARG A 186 -6.93 -0.32 -6.12
C ARG A 186 -8.21 -1.07 -6.47
N LEU A 187 -9.25 -0.33 -6.89
CA LEU A 187 -10.46 -0.94 -7.42
C LEU A 187 -10.13 -1.90 -8.58
N GLY A 188 -10.68 -3.10 -8.52
CA GLY A 188 -10.38 -4.20 -9.45
C GLY A 188 -9.29 -5.17 -8.97
N GLU A 189 -8.54 -4.85 -7.94
CA GLU A 189 -7.61 -5.78 -7.29
C GLU A 189 -8.30 -6.61 -6.19
N LEU A 190 -7.64 -7.66 -5.74
CA LEU A 190 -8.11 -8.58 -4.70
C LEU A 190 -9.55 -9.04 -4.95
N THR A 191 -9.83 -9.45 -6.18
CA THR A 191 -11.09 -10.06 -6.58
C THR A 191 -10.88 -11.55 -6.91
N PRO A 192 -11.95 -12.37 -7.00
CA PRO A 192 -11.79 -13.78 -7.38
C PRO A 192 -11.10 -14.03 -8.74
N THR A 193 -11.03 -13.01 -9.60
CA THR A 193 -10.52 -13.11 -10.97
C THR A 193 -9.41 -12.11 -11.31
N SER A 194 -9.00 -11.24 -10.38
CA SER A 194 -7.98 -10.21 -10.65
C SER A 194 -6.56 -10.72 -10.85
N GLY A 195 -6.29 -11.96 -10.50
CA GLY A 195 -4.91 -12.44 -10.42
C GLY A 195 -4.16 -11.92 -9.17
N PRO A 196 -2.84 -12.09 -9.13
CA PRO A 196 -2.03 -11.65 -7.99
C PRO A 196 -1.88 -10.12 -7.96
N ILE A 197 -1.75 -9.58 -6.76
CA ILE A 197 -1.34 -8.20 -6.56
C ILE A 197 0.16 -8.10 -6.87
N ARG A 198 0.54 -7.18 -7.75
CA ARG A 198 1.90 -7.05 -8.28
C ARG A 198 2.59 -5.75 -7.89
N HIS A 199 2.32 -5.26 -6.68
CA HIS A 199 2.95 -4.07 -6.10
C HIS A 199 3.07 -4.21 -4.57
N ALA A 200 3.96 -3.42 -3.96
CA ALA A 200 4.05 -3.31 -2.51
C ALA A 200 2.79 -2.64 -1.95
N LEU A 201 2.33 -3.12 -0.80
CA LEU A 201 1.16 -2.59 -0.12
C LEU A 201 1.53 -1.45 0.85
N LYS A 202 0.52 -0.81 1.42
CA LYS A 202 0.63 0.07 2.59
C LYS A 202 -0.13 -0.52 3.76
N VAL A 203 0.48 -0.49 4.94
CA VAL A 203 -0.14 -0.96 6.18
C VAL A 203 0.06 0.02 7.31
N ASN A 204 -0.93 0.06 8.23
CA ASN A 204 -0.83 0.76 9.49
C ASN A 204 -0.95 -0.27 10.63
N ILE A 205 -0.19 -0.09 11.69
CA ILE A 205 -0.20 -0.94 12.88
C ILE A 205 -0.21 -0.07 14.14
N TYR A 206 -0.71 -0.60 15.24
CA TYR A 206 -0.82 0.15 16.48
C TYR A 206 0.56 0.56 17.01
N GLY A 207 0.85 1.86 16.95
CA GLY A 207 2.17 2.43 17.21
C GLY A 207 2.66 2.18 18.62
N LYS A 208 1.77 2.27 19.61
CA LYS A 208 2.12 2.04 21.03
C LYS A 208 2.69 0.65 21.32
N LYS A 209 2.36 -0.34 20.50
CA LYS A 209 2.89 -1.70 20.64
C LYS A 209 3.98 -2.04 19.65
N ASN A 210 3.90 -1.51 18.42
CA ASN A 210 4.61 -2.12 17.31
C ASN A 210 5.59 -1.20 16.59
N ILE A 211 5.53 0.14 16.78
CA ILE A 211 6.41 1.07 16.08
C ILE A 211 7.49 1.59 17.03
N TYR A 212 8.75 1.25 16.71
CA TYR A 212 9.90 1.67 17.51
C TYR A 212 10.18 3.17 17.39
N TYR A 213 10.53 3.78 18.49
CA TYR A 213 11.01 5.16 18.57
C TYR A 213 12.29 5.25 19.41
N ASP A 214 13.24 6.03 18.94
CA ASP A 214 14.31 6.63 19.73
C ASP A 214 14.63 8.04 19.24
N ALA A 215 15.37 8.80 20.05
CA ALA A 215 15.72 10.21 19.74
C ALA A 215 16.65 10.35 18.52
N GLU A 216 17.42 9.32 18.20
CA GLU A 216 18.36 9.31 17.07
C GLU A 216 17.59 9.17 15.76
N THR A 217 16.72 8.18 15.65
CA THR A 217 15.99 7.85 14.42
C THR A 217 14.65 8.58 14.31
N LYS A 218 14.16 9.20 15.40
CA LYS A 218 12.85 9.85 15.47
C LYS A 218 11.67 8.95 15.04
N GLY A 219 11.84 7.63 15.20
CA GLY A 219 10.82 6.64 14.93
C GLY A 219 10.58 6.31 13.45
N PHE A 220 11.43 6.74 12.53
CA PHE A 220 11.27 6.42 11.10
C PHE A 220 12.56 5.96 10.43
N ARG A 221 12.41 5.40 9.26
CA ARG A 221 13.48 4.98 8.36
C ARG A 221 13.05 5.19 6.90
N TRP A 222 14.04 5.25 6.00
CA TRP A 222 13.76 5.28 4.57
C TRP A 222 12.77 4.15 4.17
N PRO A 223 11.77 4.40 3.30
CA PRO A 223 11.52 5.63 2.54
C PRO A 223 10.70 6.71 3.27
N ALA A 224 10.17 6.47 4.49
CA ALA A 224 9.49 7.52 5.23
C ALA A 224 10.40 8.71 5.51
N ILE A 225 9.84 9.92 5.48
CA ILE A 225 10.56 11.17 5.75
C ILE A 225 10.25 11.74 7.13
N ARG A 226 9.29 11.12 7.82
CA ARG A 226 8.86 11.50 9.17
C ARG A 226 8.13 10.34 9.84
N ALA A 227 7.83 10.51 11.12
CA ALA A 227 6.82 9.77 11.87
C ALA A 227 5.79 10.76 12.40
N ASP A 228 4.77 10.27 13.10
CA ASP A 228 3.76 11.11 13.72
C ASP A 228 4.35 12.11 14.70
N GLY A 229 3.74 13.29 14.80
CA GLY A 229 4.23 14.34 15.70
C GLY A 229 4.21 13.93 17.18
N TYR A 230 3.42 12.94 17.54
CA TYR A 230 3.33 12.37 18.88
C TYR A 230 4.17 11.08 19.08
N ALA A 231 4.94 10.64 18.09
CA ALA A 231 5.68 9.38 18.10
C ALA A 231 6.55 9.21 19.35
N SER A 232 7.26 10.27 19.78
CA SER A 232 8.12 10.25 20.98
C SER A 232 7.38 9.95 22.28
N ALA A 233 6.09 10.28 22.35
CA ALA A 233 5.27 10.07 23.53
C ALA A 233 4.45 8.76 23.47
N ASN A 234 4.26 8.20 22.26
CA ASN A 234 3.31 7.11 22.07
C ASN A 234 3.94 5.81 21.59
N TYR A 235 4.95 5.84 20.72
CA TYR A 235 5.47 4.61 20.14
C TYR A 235 6.15 3.74 21.18
N TYR A 236 5.87 2.44 21.16
CA TYR A 236 6.36 1.41 22.09
C TYR A 236 5.97 1.60 23.59
N THR A 237 5.11 2.54 23.93
CA THR A 237 4.74 2.77 25.35
C THR A 237 3.96 1.62 25.97
N GLU A 238 3.31 0.76 25.18
CA GLU A 238 2.52 -0.39 25.64
C GLU A 238 3.13 -1.74 25.21
N ARG A 239 4.35 -1.73 24.65
CA ARG A 239 4.97 -2.95 24.14
C ARG A 239 5.27 -3.96 25.24
N LYS A 240 4.93 -5.22 24.98
CA LYS A 240 5.13 -6.36 25.89
C LYS A 240 6.15 -7.37 25.36
N LEU A 241 6.34 -7.41 24.02
CA LEU A 241 7.28 -8.32 23.37
C LEU A 241 8.66 -7.69 23.22
N GLU A 242 9.58 -8.46 22.64
CA GLU A 242 10.93 -8.00 22.33
C GLU A 242 10.93 -6.73 21.48
N THR A 243 11.82 -5.80 21.81
CA THR A 243 11.98 -4.54 21.07
C THR A 243 12.66 -4.78 19.73
N VAL A 244 12.02 -4.34 18.64
CA VAL A 244 12.53 -4.46 17.28
C VAL A 244 12.85 -3.09 16.72
N LYS A 245 14.11 -2.66 16.81
CA LYS A 245 14.56 -1.34 16.31
C LYS A 245 14.34 -1.15 14.80
N ALA A 246 14.29 -2.23 14.04
CA ALA A 246 14.04 -2.17 12.60
C ALA A 246 12.59 -1.81 12.25
N CYS A 247 11.60 -2.09 13.14
CA CYS A 247 10.19 -1.83 12.92
C CYS A 247 9.82 -0.39 13.25
N ARG A 248 10.12 0.52 12.32
CA ARG A 248 9.86 1.95 12.38
C ARG A 248 8.99 2.39 11.21
N MET A 249 8.40 3.57 11.28
CA MET A 249 7.70 4.16 10.14
C MET A 249 8.56 4.08 8.89
N GLY A 250 8.00 3.63 7.76
CA GLY A 250 8.74 3.37 6.51
C GLY A 250 9.37 1.97 6.41
N ALA A 251 9.28 1.12 7.44
CA ALA A 251 9.78 -0.25 7.33
C ALA A 251 9.05 -1.02 6.24
N LEU A 252 9.79 -1.74 5.39
CA LEU A 252 9.21 -2.70 4.46
C LEU A 252 8.98 -4.02 5.19
N LEU A 253 7.72 -4.35 5.42
CA LEU A 253 7.27 -5.58 6.10
C LEU A 253 6.95 -6.66 5.06
N ALA A 254 7.40 -7.88 5.28
CA ALA A 254 7.21 -8.97 4.33
C ALA A 254 7.09 -10.33 5.00
N LEU A 255 6.40 -11.27 4.38
CA LEU A 255 6.52 -12.68 4.69
C LEU A 255 7.82 -13.23 4.10
N PRO A 256 8.63 -13.99 4.87
CA PRO A 256 9.91 -14.50 4.37
C PRO A 256 9.76 -15.33 3.09
N ALA A 257 10.69 -15.15 2.18
CA ALA A 257 10.72 -15.87 0.90
C ALA A 257 10.65 -17.39 1.05
N ARG A 258 11.26 -17.93 2.11
CA ARG A 258 11.32 -19.37 2.39
C ARG A 258 10.07 -19.92 3.07
N MET A 259 9.15 -19.04 3.51
CA MET A 259 7.93 -19.45 4.21
C MET A 259 7.01 -20.17 3.23
N ASN A 260 6.60 -21.37 3.57
CA ASN A 260 5.53 -22.05 2.84
C ASN A 260 4.20 -21.43 3.26
N LEU A 261 3.55 -20.69 2.36
CA LEU A 261 2.27 -20.03 2.65
C LEU A 261 1.13 -21.02 2.91
N ASP A 262 1.24 -22.29 2.43
CA ASP A 262 0.23 -23.32 2.73
C ASP A 262 0.27 -23.73 4.21
N SER A 263 1.43 -23.59 4.88
CA SER A 263 1.54 -23.87 6.31
C SER A 263 0.86 -22.84 7.21
N LEU A 264 0.43 -21.71 6.65
CA LEU A 264 -0.35 -20.71 7.38
C LEU A 264 -1.84 -21.05 7.47
N ASP A 265 -2.28 -22.05 6.72
CA ASP A 265 -3.64 -22.61 6.78
C ASP A 265 -4.74 -21.54 6.70
N PHE A 266 -4.69 -20.73 5.64
CA PHE A 266 -5.66 -19.65 5.41
C PHE A 266 -7.08 -20.18 5.22
N GLU A 267 -8.01 -19.56 5.90
CA GLU A 267 -9.43 -19.88 5.85
C GLU A 267 -10.17 -19.15 4.72
N THR A 268 -9.59 -18.04 4.23
CA THR A 268 -10.19 -17.21 3.19
C THR A 268 -9.28 -17.06 1.97
N LYS A 269 -9.88 -17.09 0.77
CA LYS A 269 -9.12 -16.91 -0.47
C LYS A 269 -8.43 -15.55 -0.57
N PRO A 270 -9.06 -14.40 -0.22
CA PRO A 270 -8.39 -13.10 -0.29
C PRO A 270 -7.18 -13.00 0.62
N ALA A 271 -7.15 -13.67 1.76
CA ALA A 271 -5.97 -13.71 2.63
C ALA A 271 -4.78 -14.39 1.95
N ARG A 272 -5.01 -15.46 1.19
CA ARG A 272 -3.95 -16.12 0.41
C ARG A 272 -3.35 -15.18 -0.64
N ILE A 273 -4.19 -14.43 -1.36
CA ILE A 273 -3.73 -13.46 -2.37
C ILE A 273 -2.92 -12.35 -1.70
N LEU A 274 -3.37 -11.83 -0.55
CA LEU A 274 -2.61 -10.84 0.23
C LEU A 274 -1.28 -11.41 0.71
N ALA A 275 -1.25 -12.63 1.23
CA ALA A 275 -0.02 -13.26 1.70
C ALA A 275 1.02 -13.40 0.58
N GLU A 276 0.60 -13.70 -0.64
CA GLU A 276 1.48 -13.73 -1.81
C GLU A 276 2.04 -12.33 -2.13
N ALA A 277 1.23 -11.27 -2.03
CA ALA A 277 1.69 -9.89 -2.19
C ALA A 277 2.70 -9.51 -1.10
N PHE A 278 2.42 -9.82 0.17
CA PHE A 278 3.36 -9.62 1.27
C PHE A 278 4.66 -10.40 1.11
N GLN A 279 4.62 -11.58 0.49
CA GLN A 279 5.81 -12.38 0.26
C GLN A 279 6.64 -11.89 -0.94
N ASN A 280 6.00 -11.38 -1.99
CA ASN A 280 6.66 -10.99 -3.23
C ASN A 280 7.06 -9.52 -3.28
N PHE A 281 6.26 -8.63 -2.70
CA PHE A 281 6.47 -7.18 -2.73
C PHE A 281 6.56 -6.56 -1.34
N GLY A 282 5.93 -7.18 -0.33
CA GLY A 282 5.85 -6.63 1.02
C GLY A 282 4.84 -5.50 1.14
N ALA A 283 4.89 -4.83 2.29
CA ALA A 283 4.09 -3.65 2.58
C ALA A 283 4.92 -2.62 3.35
N TYR A 284 4.84 -1.37 2.96
CA TYR A 284 5.45 -0.28 3.74
C TYR A 284 4.56 0.08 4.92
N LEU A 285 5.16 0.21 6.10
CA LEU A 285 4.52 0.75 7.28
C LEU A 285 4.43 2.27 7.12
N VAL A 286 3.21 2.79 6.94
CA VAL A 286 3.02 4.18 6.50
C VAL A 286 2.35 5.08 7.51
N ASP A 287 1.67 4.51 8.51
CA ASP A 287 1.01 5.26 9.58
C ASP A 287 0.82 4.37 10.82
N ASP A 288 0.47 4.96 11.97
CA ASP A 288 -0.05 4.19 13.09
C ASP A 288 -1.59 4.09 13.02
N THR A 289 -2.15 3.21 13.82
CA THR A 289 -3.59 3.14 14.00
C THR A 289 -4.01 3.82 15.31
N ALA A 290 -5.17 4.51 15.30
CA ALA A 290 -5.68 5.22 16.47
C ALA A 290 -6.09 4.28 17.62
N TRP A 291 -6.22 3.00 17.36
CA TRP A 291 -6.53 1.95 18.33
C TRP A 291 -5.82 0.64 17.95
N ASP A 292 -5.84 -0.33 18.83
CA ASP A 292 -5.15 -1.62 18.69
C ASP A 292 -5.79 -2.51 17.62
N VAL A 293 -5.41 -2.28 16.35
CA VAL A 293 -5.92 -2.95 15.16
C VAL A 293 -4.85 -2.98 14.06
N TYR A 294 -4.97 -3.88 13.07
CA TYR A 294 -4.24 -3.80 11.80
C TYR A 294 -5.06 -3.06 10.76
N ALA A 295 -4.40 -2.30 9.89
CA ALA A 295 -5.03 -1.69 8.73
C ALA A 295 -4.23 -1.91 7.45
N ILE A 296 -4.95 -2.03 6.33
CA ILE A 296 -4.39 -1.97 4.98
C ILE A 296 -4.99 -0.73 4.30
N VAL A 297 -4.16 -0.02 3.54
CA VAL A 297 -4.60 1.19 2.83
C VAL A 297 -5.29 0.81 1.53
N THR A 298 -6.43 1.41 1.28
CA THR A 298 -7.30 1.11 0.14
C THR A 298 -7.77 2.37 -0.58
N GLU A 299 -8.19 2.21 -1.82
CA GLU A 299 -8.74 3.29 -2.64
C GLU A 299 -10.18 3.65 -2.24
N TRP A 300 -10.44 4.98 -2.17
CA TRP A 300 -11.76 5.55 -2.31
C TRP A 300 -11.73 6.58 -3.43
N SER A 301 -12.47 6.34 -4.49
CA SER A 301 -12.48 7.17 -5.69
C SER A 301 -13.91 7.51 -6.12
N PRO A 302 -14.10 8.38 -7.13
CA PRO A 302 -15.41 8.59 -7.74
C PRO A 302 -16.05 7.33 -8.29
N ASP A 303 -15.26 6.30 -8.65
CA ASP A 303 -15.73 4.99 -9.12
C ASP A 303 -16.22 4.08 -7.99
N GLY A 304 -15.96 4.44 -6.73
CA GLY A 304 -16.42 3.72 -5.55
C GLY A 304 -15.37 3.54 -4.46
N ARG A 305 -15.76 2.76 -3.44
CA ARG A 305 -14.89 2.39 -2.31
C ARG A 305 -14.43 0.95 -2.46
N PHE A 306 -13.16 0.72 -2.15
CA PHE A 306 -12.58 -0.62 -2.23
C PHE A 306 -13.30 -1.63 -1.32
N ASP A 307 -13.63 -1.26 -0.07
CA ASP A 307 -14.31 -2.17 0.87
C ASP A 307 -15.70 -2.61 0.37
N ASP A 308 -16.43 -1.72 -0.30
CA ASP A 308 -17.71 -2.08 -0.91
C ASP A 308 -17.54 -3.08 -2.07
N ALA A 309 -16.51 -2.89 -2.89
CA ALA A 309 -16.15 -3.81 -3.96
C ALA A 309 -15.67 -5.16 -3.37
N PHE A 310 -14.84 -5.15 -2.34
CA PHE A 310 -14.41 -6.34 -1.64
C PHE A 310 -15.59 -7.12 -1.06
N LYS A 311 -16.51 -6.43 -0.40
CA LYS A 311 -17.72 -7.05 0.17
C LYS A 311 -18.60 -7.70 -0.90
N ARG A 312 -18.76 -7.04 -2.07
CA ARG A 312 -19.51 -7.64 -3.21
C ARG A 312 -18.82 -8.91 -3.72
N ASN A 313 -17.49 -8.93 -3.78
CA ASN A 313 -16.72 -10.03 -4.35
C ASN A 313 -16.59 -11.24 -3.40
N TRP A 314 -16.48 -11.00 -2.10
CA TRP A 314 -16.15 -12.02 -1.11
C TRP A 314 -17.26 -12.33 -0.11
N GLY A 315 -18.32 -11.51 -0.06
CA GLY A 315 -19.48 -11.70 0.83
C GLY A 315 -19.28 -11.18 2.26
N PHE A 316 -18.12 -10.55 2.57
CA PHE A 316 -17.83 -9.93 3.86
C PHE A 316 -16.96 -8.66 3.67
N SER A 317 -17.00 -7.75 4.65
CA SER A 317 -16.16 -6.52 4.64
C SER A 317 -14.74 -6.83 5.05
N MET A 318 -13.76 -6.06 4.53
CA MET A 318 -12.40 -6.06 5.06
C MET A 318 -12.38 -5.61 6.52
N LYS A 319 -13.25 -4.67 6.90
CA LYS A 319 -13.38 -4.19 8.28
C LYS A 319 -14.13 -5.20 9.12
N THR A 320 -13.56 -5.58 10.25
CA THR A 320 -14.24 -6.43 11.24
C THR A 320 -13.80 -6.10 12.66
N ASN A 321 -14.78 -5.80 13.50
CA ASN A 321 -14.57 -5.63 14.94
C ASN A 321 -14.42 -6.98 15.63
N SER A 322 -14.98 -8.05 15.04
CA SER A 322 -14.85 -9.40 15.60
C SER A 322 -13.49 -10.02 15.29
N LYS A 323 -12.83 -10.53 16.29
CA LYS A 323 -11.58 -11.30 16.15
C LYS A 323 -11.82 -12.78 15.82
N ASN A 324 -13.07 -13.23 15.86
CA ASN A 324 -13.44 -14.63 15.66
C ASN A 324 -13.88 -14.95 14.23
N THR A 325 -13.81 -13.99 13.32
CA THR A 325 -14.05 -14.26 11.90
C THR A 325 -12.86 -14.99 11.27
N ALA A 326 -13.09 -15.79 10.23
CA ALA A 326 -12.03 -16.42 9.45
C ALA A 326 -11.03 -15.37 8.92
N TRP A 327 -11.56 -14.25 8.41
CA TRP A 327 -10.77 -13.13 7.92
C TRP A 327 -9.86 -12.52 9.01
N ALA A 328 -10.37 -12.27 10.22
CA ALA A 328 -9.56 -11.74 11.32
C ALA A 328 -8.44 -12.70 11.74
N ARG A 329 -8.73 -14.02 11.77
CA ARG A 329 -7.70 -15.02 12.06
C ARG A 329 -6.63 -15.10 10.96
N ASP A 330 -7.03 -14.93 9.70
CA ASP A 330 -6.09 -14.88 8.60
C ASP A 330 -5.20 -13.63 8.65
N MET A 331 -5.73 -12.48 9.05
CA MET A 331 -4.91 -11.29 9.28
C MET A 331 -3.92 -11.49 10.42
N ASP A 332 -4.32 -12.12 11.53
CA ASP A 332 -3.37 -12.54 12.58
C ASP A 332 -2.24 -13.42 11.99
N ARG A 333 -2.58 -14.42 11.14
CA ARG A 333 -1.58 -15.31 10.51
C ARG A 333 -0.60 -14.53 9.62
N ILE A 334 -1.04 -13.51 8.92
CA ILE A 334 -0.15 -12.65 8.12
C ILE A 334 0.68 -11.77 9.04
N PHE A 335 0.04 -10.91 9.83
CA PHE A 335 0.74 -9.84 10.57
C PHE A 335 1.71 -10.35 11.62
N LEU A 336 1.38 -11.45 12.32
CA LEU A 336 2.27 -12.05 13.33
C LEU A 336 3.53 -12.70 12.71
N ASN A 337 3.50 -13.02 11.43
CA ASN A 337 4.63 -13.63 10.70
C ASN A 337 5.42 -12.62 9.85
N LEU A 338 5.09 -11.33 9.91
CA LEU A 338 5.82 -10.30 9.16
C LEU A 338 7.25 -10.12 9.70
N HIS A 339 8.15 -9.87 8.77
CA HIS A 339 9.54 -9.53 9.01
C HIS A 339 9.83 -8.18 8.37
N VAL A 340 10.70 -7.40 8.97
CA VAL A 340 11.28 -6.21 8.35
C VAL A 340 12.36 -6.65 7.37
N ILE A 341 12.35 -6.09 6.16
CA ILE A 341 13.50 -6.17 5.23
C ILE A 341 14.52 -5.14 5.70
N ASP A 342 15.47 -5.57 6.53
CA ASP A 342 16.34 -4.65 7.25
C ASP A 342 17.32 -3.91 6.35
N ASN A 343 17.73 -4.50 5.24
CA ASN A 343 18.56 -3.87 4.22
C ASN A 343 17.77 -3.19 3.09
N ASN A 344 16.49 -2.86 3.29
CA ASN A 344 15.73 -2.02 2.37
C ASN A 344 16.17 -0.57 2.51
N THR A 345 16.84 -0.04 1.48
CA THR A 345 17.40 1.33 1.42
C THR A 345 17.21 1.93 0.02
N ALA A 346 17.52 3.20 -0.15
CA ALA A 346 17.45 3.88 -1.45
C ALA A 346 18.31 3.21 -2.54
N THR A 347 19.37 2.51 -2.15
CA THR A 347 20.26 1.79 -3.09
C THR A 347 19.98 0.28 -3.17
N THR A 348 19.17 -0.25 -2.29
CA THR A 348 18.82 -1.68 -2.21
C THR A 348 17.33 -1.85 -1.98
N ILE A 349 16.52 -1.27 -2.85
CA ILE A 349 15.05 -1.38 -2.78
C ILE A 349 14.66 -2.86 -2.77
N GLY A 350 13.73 -3.23 -1.88
CA GLY A 350 13.32 -4.62 -1.71
C GLY A 350 14.41 -5.54 -1.12
N GLY A 351 15.51 -4.97 -0.58
CA GLY A 351 16.64 -5.71 -0.06
C GLY A 351 17.70 -6.10 -1.10
N GLY A 352 17.49 -5.71 -2.36
CA GLY A 352 18.46 -5.86 -3.45
C GLY A 352 18.66 -7.30 -3.96
N GLY A 353 19.55 -7.43 -4.95
CA GLY A 353 19.78 -8.68 -5.67
C GLY A 353 18.75 -8.93 -6.77
N LYS A 354 18.76 -10.14 -7.38
CA LYS A 354 17.77 -10.52 -8.39
C LYS A 354 16.38 -10.54 -7.76
N THR A 355 15.40 -9.94 -8.44
CA THR A 355 14.01 -9.92 -7.97
C THR A 355 13.38 -11.32 -8.00
N ARG A 356 12.52 -11.62 -7.04
CA ARG A 356 11.87 -12.93 -6.89
C ARG A 356 10.81 -13.20 -7.94
N VAL A 357 10.14 -12.16 -8.39
CA VAL A 357 9.14 -12.19 -9.45
C VAL A 357 9.51 -11.14 -10.50
N PRO A 358 8.95 -11.22 -11.72
CA PRO A 358 9.22 -10.23 -12.75
C PRO A 358 8.90 -8.80 -12.29
N LEU A 359 9.64 -7.83 -12.84
CA LEU A 359 9.35 -6.41 -12.68
C LEU A 359 8.00 -6.07 -13.31
N ALA A 360 7.44 -4.92 -12.93
CA ALA A 360 6.24 -4.40 -13.55
C ALA A 360 6.45 -4.25 -15.07
N PRO A 361 5.46 -4.60 -15.92
CA PRO A 361 5.55 -4.43 -17.36
C PRO A 361 5.76 -2.96 -17.75
N PRO A 362 6.26 -2.66 -18.94
CA PRO A 362 6.30 -1.29 -19.45
C PRO A 362 4.90 -0.68 -19.53
N PHE A 363 4.82 0.62 -19.55
CA PHE A 363 3.54 1.31 -19.76
C PHE A 363 3.05 1.08 -21.19
N ARG A 364 1.74 1.05 -21.35
CA ARG A 364 1.10 1.14 -22.68
C ARG A 364 1.38 2.54 -23.26
N GLU A 365 1.81 2.57 -24.50
CA GLU A 365 1.94 3.82 -25.27
C GLU A 365 0.59 4.47 -25.57
#